data_3f30955eb926156e3ced02fe085df3ec
#
_entry.id   3f30955eb926156e3ced02fe085df3ec
#
_cell.length_a   1.000
_cell.length_b   1.000
_cell.length_c   1.000
_cell.angle_alpha   90.00
_cell.angle_beta   90.00
_cell.angle_gamma   90.00
#
_symmetry.space_group_name_H-M   'P 1'
#
loop_
_entity.id
_entity.type
_entity.pdbx_description
1 polymer ?
#
loop_
_entity_poly.entity_id
_entity_poly.type
_entity_poly.pdbx_seq_one_letter_code
_entity_poly.pdbx_strand_id
1 'polypeptide(L)'
;INNKWGRVINFSSSDGSKGDVGTAAYTSSKLAIHGINKVISKEYAKFNITSNVLLLGNFNFGMFKSLSRAKQNELLNKVPSKKHGHIKNIYNAIEFIINSDYVNNSEIKIDGGL
;
A
#
# COMPACT_ATOMS: atom_id res chain seq x y z
N ILE A 1 24.67 -8.37 -5.22
CA ILE A 1 24.08 -7.91 -3.92
C ILE A 1 25.18 -7.95 -2.87
N ASN A 2 25.93 -6.87 -2.78
CA ASN A 2 27.13 -6.83 -1.92
C ASN A 2 26.81 -6.58 -0.44
N ASN A 3 25.74 -5.84 -0.13
CA ASN A 3 25.47 -5.39 1.24
C ASN A 3 24.56 -6.33 2.05
N LYS A 4 23.98 -7.36 1.44
CA LYS A 4 23.08 -8.32 2.11
C LYS A 4 22.08 -7.65 3.06
N TRP A 5 21.45 -6.58 2.59
CA TRP A 5 20.38 -5.87 3.29
C TRP A 5 19.54 -5.08 2.28
N GLY A 6 18.24 -5.13 2.43
CA GLY A 6 17.32 -4.32 1.65
C GLY A 6 15.89 -4.44 2.14
N ARG A 7 15.11 -3.38 1.92
CA ARG A 7 13.68 -3.33 2.21
C ARG A 7 12.95 -2.76 1.02
N VAL A 8 12.28 -3.63 0.28
CA VAL A 8 11.40 -3.24 -0.84
C VAL A 8 10.02 -2.97 -0.28
N ILE A 9 9.52 -1.76 -0.49
CA ILE A 9 8.21 -1.33 -0.02
C ILE A 9 7.40 -0.91 -1.24
N ASN A 10 6.41 -1.71 -1.58
CA ASN A 10 5.53 -1.49 -2.71
C ASN A 10 4.25 -0.79 -2.24
N PHE A 11 3.78 0.18 -3.03
CA PHE A 11 2.54 0.88 -2.75
C PHE A 11 1.41 0.38 -3.64
N SER A 12 0.39 -0.19 -3.02
CA SER A 12 -0.85 -0.59 -3.68
C SER A 12 -2.03 0.21 -3.10
N SER A 13 -3.24 -0.21 -3.37
CA SER A 13 -4.45 0.48 -2.95
C SER A 13 -5.47 -0.51 -2.45
N SER A 14 -6.16 -0.17 -1.36
CA SER A 14 -7.31 -0.95 -0.87
C SER A 14 -8.45 -0.99 -1.89
N ASP A 15 -8.66 0.10 -2.64
CA ASP A 15 -9.67 0.16 -3.71
C ASP A 15 -9.20 -0.55 -4.99
N GLY A 16 -7.89 -0.50 -5.28
CA GLY A 16 -7.32 -1.16 -6.46
C GLY A 16 -7.50 -2.67 -6.48
N SER A 17 -7.71 -3.31 -5.34
CA SER A 17 -7.96 -4.76 -5.26
C SER A 17 -9.42 -5.15 -5.44
N LYS A 18 -10.36 -4.19 -5.40
CA LYS A 18 -11.82 -4.47 -5.47
C LYS A 18 -12.34 -4.62 -6.91
N GLY A 19 -11.72 -3.97 -7.88
CA GLY A 19 -12.09 -4.10 -9.29
C GLY A 19 -13.39 -3.40 -9.67
N ASP A 20 -13.48 -2.10 -9.48
CA ASP A 20 -14.64 -1.30 -9.87
C ASP A 20 -14.79 -1.13 -11.38
N VAL A 21 -16.00 -0.87 -11.83
CA VAL A 21 -16.31 -0.61 -13.26
C VAL A 21 -15.46 0.57 -13.76
N GLY A 22 -14.79 0.38 -14.91
CA GLY A 22 -13.95 1.39 -15.54
C GLY A 22 -12.51 1.47 -14.99
N THR A 23 -12.14 0.61 -14.03
CA THR A 23 -10.81 0.64 -13.40
C THR A 23 -9.88 -0.48 -13.87
N ALA A 24 -10.14 -1.13 -15.02
CA ALA A 24 -9.37 -2.31 -15.45
C ALA A 24 -7.86 -2.09 -15.48
N ALA A 25 -7.37 -1.01 -16.09
CA ALA A 25 -5.94 -0.70 -16.14
C ALA A 25 -5.35 -0.41 -14.76
N TYR A 26 -6.06 0.39 -13.95
CA TYR A 26 -5.64 0.71 -12.59
C TYR A 26 -5.59 -0.54 -11.71
N THR A 27 -6.67 -1.31 -11.69
CA THR A 27 -6.78 -2.56 -10.91
C THR A 27 -5.70 -3.55 -11.33
N SER A 28 -5.50 -3.77 -12.64
CA SER A 28 -4.46 -4.66 -13.13
C SER A 28 -3.07 -4.22 -12.67
N SER A 29 -2.75 -2.92 -12.75
CA SER A 29 -1.46 -2.38 -12.31
C SER A 29 -1.23 -2.59 -10.82
N LYS A 30 -2.25 -2.38 -10.00
CA LYS A 30 -2.15 -2.54 -8.55
C LYS A 30 -2.07 -4.01 -8.12
N LEU A 31 -2.79 -4.91 -8.79
CA LEU A 31 -2.69 -6.34 -8.53
C LEU A 31 -1.35 -6.95 -8.99
N ALA A 32 -0.76 -6.46 -10.07
CA ALA A 32 0.56 -6.89 -10.52
C ALA A 32 1.64 -6.66 -9.45
N ILE A 33 1.53 -5.61 -8.65
CA ILE A 33 2.44 -5.31 -7.53
C ILE A 33 2.49 -6.47 -6.53
N HIS A 34 1.36 -7.10 -6.23
CA HIS A 34 1.30 -8.24 -5.31
C HIS A 34 2.03 -9.46 -5.86
N GLY A 35 1.94 -9.71 -7.17
CA GLY A 35 2.68 -10.77 -7.84
C GLY A 35 4.20 -10.55 -7.75
N ILE A 36 4.66 -9.37 -8.12
CA ILE A 36 6.08 -8.98 -8.04
C ILE A 36 6.58 -9.08 -6.59
N ASN A 37 5.80 -8.61 -5.64
CA ASN A 37 6.16 -8.68 -4.21
C ASN A 37 6.42 -10.11 -3.75
N LYS A 38 5.54 -11.05 -4.13
CA LYS A 38 5.68 -12.49 -3.80
C LYS A 38 6.97 -13.09 -4.37
N VAL A 39 7.35 -12.70 -5.57
CA VAL A 39 8.58 -13.21 -6.22
C VAL A 39 9.81 -12.64 -5.51
N ILE A 40 9.91 -11.32 -5.38
CA ILE A 40 11.04 -10.65 -4.74
C ILE A 40 11.24 -11.15 -3.30
N SER A 41 10.17 -11.30 -2.54
CA SER A 41 10.23 -11.76 -1.15
C SER A 41 10.84 -13.15 -0.99
N LYS A 42 10.70 -14.02 -2.00
CA LYS A 42 11.26 -15.37 -1.98
C LYS A 42 12.68 -15.44 -2.56
N GLU A 43 12.89 -14.81 -3.71
CA GLU A 43 14.18 -14.88 -4.41
C GLU A 43 15.31 -14.22 -3.62
N TYR A 44 15.00 -13.14 -2.90
CA TYR A 44 16.02 -12.30 -2.26
C TYR A 44 16.09 -12.44 -0.73
N ALA A 45 15.21 -13.25 -0.11
CA ALA A 45 15.20 -13.45 1.34
C ALA A 45 16.57 -13.90 1.90
N LYS A 46 17.27 -14.80 1.20
CA LYS A 46 18.61 -15.28 1.60
C LYS A 46 19.70 -14.19 1.64
N PHE A 47 19.42 -13.02 1.07
CA PHE A 47 20.31 -11.86 1.09
C PHE A 47 19.88 -10.80 2.12
N ASN A 48 18.98 -11.16 3.06
CA ASN A 48 18.39 -10.22 4.01
C ASN A 48 17.66 -9.06 3.33
N ILE A 49 16.99 -9.36 2.21
CA ILE A 49 16.15 -8.42 1.49
C ILE A 49 14.70 -8.88 1.68
N THR A 50 13.85 -8.00 2.21
CA THR A 50 12.43 -8.25 2.36
C THR A 50 11.64 -7.41 1.37
N SER A 51 10.46 -7.89 0.97
CA SER A 51 9.55 -7.17 0.10
C SER A 51 8.14 -7.22 0.67
N ASN A 52 7.53 -6.05 0.88
CA ASN A 52 6.22 -5.91 1.49
C ASN A 52 5.36 -4.91 0.71
N VAL A 53 4.05 -4.99 0.88
CA VAL A 53 3.08 -4.10 0.23
C VAL A 53 2.36 -3.27 1.28
N LEU A 54 2.31 -1.96 1.08
CA LEU A 54 1.41 -1.07 1.80
C LEU A 54 0.16 -0.84 0.95
N LEU A 55 -1.00 -1.24 1.46
CA LEU A 55 -2.29 -0.96 0.84
C LEU A 55 -2.86 0.32 1.44
N LEU A 56 -2.85 1.38 0.65
CA LEU A 56 -3.31 2.69 1.10
C LEU A 56 -4.79 2.88 0.80
N GLY A 57 -5.51 3.43 1.75
CA GLY A 57 -6.86 3.97 1.57
C GLY A 57 -6.84 5.43 1.15
N ASN A 58 -7.78 6.22 1.67
CA ASN A 58 -7.95 7.63 1.34
C ASN A 58 -7.06 8.52 2.22
N PHE A 59 -6.14 9.22 1.60
CA PHE A 59 -5.26 10.21 2.26
C PHE A 59 -5.52 11.60 1.70
N ASN A 60 -5.43 12.63 2.55
CA ASN A 60 -5.68 14.02 2.14
C ASN A 60 -4.51 14.62 1.34
N PHE A 61 -4.00 13.89 0.36
CA PHE A 61 -2.98 14.35 -0.59
C PHE A 61 -3.07 13.57 -1.91
N GLY A 62 -2.24 13.97 -2.89
CA GLY A 62 -2.20 13.31 -4.20
C GLY A 62 -3.53 13.39 -4.95
N MET A 63 -3.88 12.33 -5.64
CA MET A 63 -5.07 12.24 -6.50
C MET A 63 -6.37 12.52 -5.73
N PHE A 64 -6.48 12.12 -4.47
CA PHE A 64 -7.66 12.38 -3.65
C PHE A 64 -7.94 13.88 -3.50
N LYS A 65 -6.89 14.68 -3.32
CA LYS A 65 -7.01 16.15 -3.15
C LYS A 65 -7.49 16.86 -4.41
N SER A 66 -7.32 16.26 -5.59
CA SER A 66 -7.79 16.81 -6.86
C SER A 66 -9.28 16.52 -7.15
N LEU A 67 -9.92 15.67 -6.35
CA LEU A 67 -11.34 15.35 -6.49
C LEU A 67 -12.22 16.51 -6.00
N SER A 68 -13.45 16.60 -6.55
CA SER A 68 -14.45 17.53 -6.02
C SER A 68 -14.77 17.25 -4.54
N ARG A 69 -15.17 18.28 -3.81
CA ARG A 69 -15.54 18.16 -2.39
C ARG A 69 -16.65 17.13 -2.15
N ALA A 70 -17.64 17.08 -3.06
CA ALA A 70 -18.70 16.09 -3.00
C ALA A 70 -18.16 14.65 -3.10
N LYS A 71 -17.21 14.42 -4.02
CA LYS A 71 -16.59 13.09 -4.19
C LYS A 71 -15.68 12.72 -3.03
N GLN A 72 -14.93 13.69 -2.47
CA GLN A 72 -14.13 13.47 -1.26
C GLN A 72 -15.03 13.02 -0.09
N ASN A 73 -16.17 13.71 0.11
CA ASN A 73 -17.12 13.36 1.17
C ASN A 73 -17.76 11.98 0.95
N GLU A 74 -18.13 11.64 -0.30
CA GLU A 74 -18.63 10.31 -0.64
C GLU A 74 -17.63 9.21 -0.25
N LEU A 75 -16.38 9.39 -0.64
CA LEU A 75 -15.30 8.43 -0.33
C LEU A 75 -15.03 8.35 1.19
N LEU A 76 -15.02 9.49 1.87
CA LEU A 76 -14.82 9.53 3.32
C LEU A 76 -15.93 8.81 4.08
N ASN A 77 -17.17 8.93 3.60
CA ASN A 77 -18.31 8.24 4.21
C ASN A 77 -18.22 6.70 4.12
N LYS A 78 -17.50 6.18 3.12
CA LYS A 78 -17.24 4.74 3.00
C LYS A 78 -16.18 4.23 3.97
N VAL A 79 -15.31 5.12 4.47
CA VAL A 79 -14.26 4.74 5.43
C VAL A 79 -14.88 4.51 6.81
N PRO A 80 -14.77 3.32 7.41
CA PRO A 80 -15.35 3.05 8.73
C PRO A 80 -14.87 4.01 9.81
N SER A 81 -13.59 4.40 9.81
CA SER A 81 -13.03 5.35 10.78
C SER A 81 -13.47 6.81 10.57
N LYS A 82 -14.21 7.13 9.46
CA LYS A 82 -14.74 8.46 9.12
C LYS A 82 -13.68 9.58 9.07
N LYS A 83 -12.44 9.24 8.80
CA LYS A 83 -11.35 10.19 8.66
C LYS A 83 -10.35 9.76 7.59
N HIS A 84 -9.62 10.74 7.06
CA HIS A 84 -8.51 10.48 6.15
C HIS A 84 -7.29 9.95 6.88
N GLY A 85 -6.47 9.16 6.19
CA GLY A 85 -5.14 8.82 6.64
C GLY A 85 -4.24 10.06 6.68
N HIS A 86 -3.35 10.10 7.66
CA HIS A 86 -2.31 11.11 7.77
C HIS A 86 -0.99 10.55 7.25
N ILE A 87 -0.15 11.38 6.62
CA ILE A 87 1.15 10.94 6.09
C ILE A 87 2.02 10.22 7.14
N LYS A 88 1.90 10.61 8.40
CA LYS A 88 2.58 9.95 9.52
C LYS A 88 2.23 8.48 9.66
N ASN A 89 1.02 8.06 9.26
CA ASN A 89 0.64 6.64 9.30
C ASN A 89 1.47 5.81 8.31
N ILE A 90 1.75 6.37 7.13
CA ILE A 90 2.61 5.73 6.13
C ILE A 90 4.05 5.69 6.64
N TYR A 91 4.55 6.80 7.20
CA TYR A 91 5.88 6.87 7.77
C TYR A 91 6.10 5.81 8.86
N ASN A 92 5.18 5.68 9.80
CA ASN A 92 5.25 4.68 10.87
C ASN A 92 5.28 3.24 10.33
N ALA A 93 4.51 2.96 9.26
CA ALA A 93 4.51 1.64 8.63
C ALA A 93 5.83 1.36 7.90
N ILE A 94 6.41 2.36 7.24
CA ILE A 94 7.73 2.26 6.59
C ILE A 94 8.80 2.00 7.65
N GLU A 95 8.80 2.76 8.74
CA GLU A 95 9.74 2.60 9.85
C GLU A 95 9.64 1.20 10.49
N PHE A 96 8.42 0.71 10.70
CA PHE A 96 8.19 -0.66 11.16
C PHE A 96 8.79 -1.70 10.21
N ILE A 97 8.59 -1.58 8.89
CA ILE A 97 9.14 -2.51 7.91
C ILE A 97 10.67 -2.46 7.87
N ILE A 98 11.25 -1.25 7.95
CA ILE A 98 12.71 -1.07 7.93
C ILE A 98 13.36 -1.77 9.12
N ASN A 99 12.75 -1.66 10.29
CA ASN A 99 13.28 -2.20 11.54
C ASN A 99 12.90 -3.66 11.81
N SER A 100 12.12 -4.30 10.92
CA SER A 100 11.61 -5.67 11.10
C SER A 100 12.12 -6.58 9.99
N ASP A 101 13.22 -7.26 10.23
CA ASP A 101 13.90 -8.12 9.25
C ASP A 101 13.16 -9.43 8.95
N TYR A 102 12.20 -9.80 9.80
CA TYR A 102 11.37 -10.99 9.63
C TYR A 102 9.99 -10.71 9.01
N VAL A 103 9.66 -9.43 8.78
CA VAL A 103 8.45 -9.02 8.05
C VAL A 103 8.74 -9.06 6.56
N ASN A 104 8.25 -10.11 5.89
CA ASN A 104 8.50 -10.35 4.48
C ASN A 104 7.24 -10.92 3.81
N ASN A 105 6.95 -10.52 2.58
CA ASN A 105 5.75 -10.87 1.82
C ASN A 105 4.43 -10.50 2.53
N SER A 106 4.45 -9.46 3.35
CA SER A 106 3.28 -8.98 4.09
C SER A 106 2.54 -7.90 3.33
N GLU A 107 1.23 -7.86 3.53
CA GLU A 107 0.34 -6.80 3.06
C GLU A 107 -0.18 -6.04 4.26
N ILE A 108 0.18 -4.78 4.38
CA ILE A 108 -0.19 -3.92 5.50
C ILE A 108 -1.20 -2.90 5.02
N LYS A 109 -2.43 -2.99 5.53
CA LYS A 109 -3.50 -2.04 5.23
C LYS A 109 -3.38 -0.79 6.09
N ILE A 110 -3.43 0.36 5.43
CA ILE A 110 -3.47 1.68 6.07
C ILE A 110 -4.64 2.43 5.43
N ASP A 111 -5.86 2.05 5.79
CA ASP A 111 -7.05 2.45 5.06
C ASP A 111 -8.25 2.86 5.95
N GLY A 112 -8.10 2.82 7.26
CA GLY A 112 -9.18 3.19 8.18
C GLY A 112 -10.32 2.15 8.24
N GLY A 113 -10.08 0.94 7.75
CA GLY A 113 -11.02 -0.19 7.77
C GLY A 113 -11.79 -0.43 6.46
N LEU A 114 -11.37 0.15 5.31
CA LEU A 114 -11.97 -0.06 3.99
C LEU A 114 -11.97 -1.52 3.55
#